data_2d13f57d5ee4ee3dbb82a6644f74b3f4
#
_entry.id   2d13f57d5ee4ee3dbb82a6644f74b3f4
#
_cell.length_a   1.000
_cell.length_b   1.000
_cell.length_c   1.000
_cell.angle_alpha   90.00
_cell.angle_beta   90.00
_cell.angle_gamma   90.00
#
_symmetry.space_group_name_H-M   'P 1'
#
loop_
_entity.id
_entity.type
_entity.pdbx_description
1 polymer ?
#
loop_
_entity_poly.entity_id
_entity_poly.type
_entity_poly.pdbx_seq_one_letter_code
_entity_poly.pdbx_strand_id
1 'polypeptide(L)'
;MDTEASIEWKAQQADAWLSDARNMWKECARLQAMARDAREMADGLRAVRYDTIGGGSGMAHGDDAIAARLVRLESIEQRYTDALIDACDFRSEAWECIDKVRDATSRLLLQSYYIDCETWERSAERVGYSYRYAFGTLRPRALASVWEFMPARYREPLEPAI
;
A
#
# COMPACT_ATOMS: atom_id res chain seq x y z
N MET A 1 11.77 18.88 25.61
CA MET A 1 11.48 17.52 26.11
C MET A 1 10.04 17.20 25.78
N ASP A 2 9.86 16.24 24.86
CA ASP A 2 8.51 15.79 24.57
C ASP A 2 7.95 15.06 25.80
N THR A 3 6.77 15.45 26.25
CA THR A 3 6.08 14.74 27.32
C THR A 3 5.66 13.36 26.82
N GLU A 4 5.51 12.39 27.72
CA GLU A 4 5.08 11.03 27.36
C GLU A 4 3.77 11.02 26.54
N ALA A 5 2.82 11.88 26.90
CA ALA A 5 1.59 12.10 26.16
C ALA A 5 1.83 12.63 24.73
N SER A 6 2.84 13.48 24.52
CA SER A 6 3.21 13.96 23.18
C SER A 6 3.81 12.85 22.32
N ILE A 7 4.64 12.00 22.91
CA ILE A 7 5.23 10.85 22.23
C ILE A 7 4.13 9.86 21.78
N GLU A 8 3.20 9.55 22.69
CA GLU A 8 2.09 8.64 22.39
C GLU A 8 1.19 9.17 21.26
N TRP A 9 0.84 10.44 21.31
CA TRP A 9 0.02 11.09 20.28
C TRP A 9 0.71 11.11 18.90
N LYS A 10 2.01 11.47 18.84
CA LYS A 10 2.80 11.40 17.61
C LYS A 10 2.89 9.97 17.09
N ALA A 11 3.10 9.01 17.98
CA ALA A 11 3.19 7.60 17.63
C ALA A 11 1.89 7.05 17.05
N GLN A 12 0.74 7.43 17.59
CA GLN A 12 -0.57 7.03 17.08
C GLN A 12 -0.80 7.52 15.64
N GLN A 13 -0.47 8.76 15.35
CA GLN A 13 -0.60 9.30 13.99
C GLN A 13 0.33 8.60 13.00
N ALA A 14 1.59 8.41 13.39
CA ALA A 14 2.56 7.72 12.55
C ALA A 14 2.16 6.26 12.30
N ASP A 15 1.67 5.57 13.33
CA ASP A 15 1.17 4.20 13.22
C ASP A 15 -0.03 4.10 12.27
N ALA A 16 -0.99 4.97 12.37
CA ALA A 16 -2.15 5.00 11.48
C ALA A 16 -1.72 5.19 10.02
N TRP A 17 -0.88 6.17 9.75
CA TRP A 17 -0.39 6.46 8.40
C TRP A 17 0.45 5.32 7.81
N LEU A 18 1.41 4.79 8.57
CA LEU A 18 2.25 3.66 8.14
C LEU A 18 1.45 2.35 8.00
N SER A 19 0.44 2.14 8.83
CA SER A 19 -0.46 1.00 8.73
C SER A 19 -1.28 1.04 7.45
N ASP A 20 -1.72 2.21 7.01
CA ASP A 20 -2.41 2.38 5.73
C ASP A 20 -1.48 2.01 4.57
N ALA A 21 -0.21 2.46 4.58
CA ALA A 21 0.77 2.07 3.57
C ALA A 21 1.02 0.56 3.55
N ARG A 22 1.16 -0.06 4.72
CA ARG A 22 1.32 -1.51 4.86
C ARG A 22 0.11 -2.28 4.33
N ASN A 23 -1.09 -1.85 4.67
CA ASN A 23 -2.32 -2.50 4.23
C ASN A 23 -2.53 -2.38 2.72
N MET A 24 -2.28 -1.22 2.14
CA MET A 24 -2.32 -1.03 0.69
C MET A 24 -1.31 -1.95 -0.02
N TRP A 25 -0.10 -2.07 0.51
CA TRP A 25 0.91 -2.96 -0.06
C TRP A 25 0.53 -4.44 0.03
N LYS A 26 -0.09 -4.87 1.12
CA LYS A 26 -0.59 -6.25 1.26
C LYS A 26 -1.66 -6.61 0.23
N GLU A 27 -2.47 -5.62 -0.20
CA GLU A 27 -3.48 -5.81 -1.25
C GLU A 27 -2.87 -5.91 -2.66
N CYS A 28 -1.61 -5.52 -2.85
CA CYS A 28 -0.97 -5.47 -4.18
C CYS A 28 -0.99 -6.81 -4.91
N ALA A 29 -0.75 -7.92 -4.22
CA ALA A 29 -0.76 -9.24 -4.84
C ALA A 29 -2.15 -9.58 -5.42
N ARG A 30 -3.21 -9.23 -4.69
CA ARG A 30 -4.59 -9.39 -5.15
C ARG A 30 -4.90 -8.48 -6.33
N LEU A 31 -4.51 -7.22 -6.25
CA LEU A 31 -4.70 -6.25 -7.33
C LEU A 31 -3.96 -6.67 -8.62
N GLN A 32 -2.74 -7.18 -8.49
CA GLN A 32 -1.99 -7.73 -9.63
C GLN A 32 -2.70 -8.91 -10.28
N ALA A 33 -3.22 -9.84 -9.48
CA ALA A 33 -3.97 -10.98 -10.00
C ALA A 33 -5.24 -10.52 -10.74
N MET A 34 -6.00 -9.57 -10.18
CA MET A 34 -7.21 -9.03 -10.79
C MET A 34 -6.92 -8.26 -12.08
N ALA A 35 -5.83 -7.49 -12.13
CA ALA A 35 -5.41 -6.79 -13.35
C ALA A 35 -5.02 -7.79 -14.45
N ARG A 36 -4.28 -8.84 -14.09
CA ARG A 36 -3.89 -9.90 -15.02
C ARG A 36 -5.11 -10.65 -15.56
N ASP A 37 -6.04 -11.04 -14.69
CA ASP A 37 -7.26 -11.75 -15.09
C ASP A 37 -8.11 -10.90 -16.04
N ALA A 38 -8.27 -9.61 -15.78
CA ALA A 38 -8.96 -8.68 -16.66
C ALA A 38 -8.29 -8.58 -18.04
N ARG A 39 -6.95 -8.54 -18.08
CA ARG A 39 -6.17 -8.54 -19.32
C ARG A 39 -6.36 -9.82 -20.09
N GLU A 40 -6.26 -10.97 -19.45
CA GLU A 40 -6.43 -12.28 -20.10
C GLU A 40 -7.85 -12.43 -20.68
N MET A 41 -8.87 -11.99 -19.95
CA MET A 41 -10.24 -11.96 -20.46
C MET A 41 -10.41 -11.03 -21.66
N ALA A 42 -9.80 -9.86 -21.64
CA ALA A 42 -9.82 -8.91 -22.74
C ALA A 42 -9.12 -9.48 -23.98
N ASP A 43 -7.96 -10.11 -23.80
CA ASP A 43 -7.20 -10.75 -24.90
C ASP A 43 -7.98 -11.92 -25.51
N GLY A 44 -8.66 -12.73 -24.71
CA GLY A 44 -9.54 -13.78 -25.17
C GLY A 44 -10.71 -13.24 -26.00
N LEU A 45 -11.34 -12.15 -25.60
CA LEU A 45 -12.41 -11.50 -26.35
C LEU A 45 -11.90 -10.85 -27.65
N ARG A 46 -10.70 -10.29 -27.67
CA ARG A 46 -10.10 -9.77 -28.89
C ARG A 46 -9.86 -10.90 -29.89
N ALA A 47 -9.38 -12.06 -29.47
CA ALA A 47 -9.18 -13.22 -30.33
C ALA A 47 -10.50 -13.68 -30.95
N VAL A 48 -11.58 -13.80 -30.15
CA VAL A 48 -12.92 -14.16 -30.64
C VAL A 48 -13.43 -13.13 -31.64
N ARG A 49 -13.23 -11.83 -31.40
CA ARG A 49 -13.63 -10.77 -32.33
C ARG A 49 -12.91 -10.87 -33.68
N TYR A 50 -11.61 -11.17 -33.69
CA TYR A 50 -10.85 -11.36 -34.94
C TYR A 50 -11.35 -12.58 -35.73
N ASP A 51 -11.65 -13.68 -35.09
CA ASP A 51 -12.19 -14.88 -35.76
C ASP A 51 -13.56 -14.62 -36.36
N THR A 52 -14.40 -13.80 -35.72
CA THR A 52 -15.76 -13.47 -36.18
C THR A 52 -15.75 -12.50 -37.35
N ILE A 53 -14.79 -11.57 -37.44
CA ILE A 53 -14.64 -10.64 -38.56
C ILE A 53 -14.22 -11.36 -39.85
N GLY A 54 -13.48 -12.48 -39.75
CA GLY A 54 -13.05 -13.31 -40.89
C GLY A 54 -14.13 -14.18 -41.53
N GLY A 55 -15.31 -14.32 -40.95
CA GLY A 55 -16.38 -15.22 -41.37
C GLY A 55 -17.74 -14.54 -41.58
N GLY A 56 -17.88 -13.75 -42.61
CA GLY A 56 -19.13 -13.43 -43.32
C GLY A 56 -20.38 -13.00 -42.51
N SER A 57 -20.86 -11.82 -42.83
CA SER A 57 -22.24 -11.27 -42.75
C SER A 57 -23.23 -11.96 -41.79
N GLY A 58 -23.44 -11.36 -40.63
CA GLY A 58 -24.60 -11.70 -39.80
C GLY A 58 -24.52 -11.37 -38.32
N MET A 59 -23.42 -10.79 -37.81
CA MET A 59 -23.24 -10.60 -36.38
C MET A 59 -22.94 -9.17 -35.94
N ALA A 60 -23.56 -8.16 -36.49
CA ALA A 60 -23.40 -6.76 -36.05
C ALA A 60 -23.76 -6.56 -34.56
N HIS A 61 -24.76 -7.29 -34.05
CA HIS A 61 -25.18 -7.21 -32.64
C HIS A 61 -24.19 -7.88 -31.67
N GLY A 62 -23.54 -8.98 -32.09
CA GLY A 62 -22.54 -9.68 -31.29
C GLY A 62 -21.23 -8.89 -31.13
N ASP A 63 -20.83 -8.19 -32.20
CA ASP A 63 -19.58 -7.38 -32.19
C ASP A 63 -19.72 -6.18 -31.27
N ASP A 64 -20.85 -5.48 -31.25
CA ASP A 64 -21.13 -4.37 -30.35
C ASP A 64 -21.10 -4.79 -28.87
N ALA A 65 -21.66 -5.95 -28.54
CA ALA A 65 -21.64 -6.49 -27.19
C ALA A 65 -20.21 -6.88 -26.75
N ILE A 66 -19.43 -7.47 -27.64
CA ILE A 66 -18.02 -7.82 -27.40
C ILE A 66 -17.19 -6.54 -27.21
N ALA A 67 -17.38 -5.53 -28.06
CA ALA A 67 -16.68 -4.25 -27.96
C ALA A 67 -17.00 -3.53 -26.64
N ALA A 68 -18.26 -3.49 -26.20
CA ALA A 68 -18.65 -2.91 -24.91
C ALA A 68 -18.03 -3.66 -23.72
N ARG A 69 -17.94 -4.99 -23.80
CA ARG A 69 -17.31 -5.81 -22.76
C ARG A 69 -15.81 -5.61 -22.70
N LEU A 70 -15.13 -5.46 -23.85
CA LEU A 70 -13.71 -5.11 -23.93
C LEU A 70 -13.42 -3.78 -23.25
N VAL A 71 -14.17 -2.73 -23.57
CA VAL A 71 -14.02 -1.40 -22.94
C VAL A 71 -14.15 -1.49 -21.42
N ARG A 72 -15.11 -2.27 -20.94
CA ARG A 72 -15.30 -2.49 -19.49
C ARG A 72 -14.11 -3.21 -18.85
N LEU A 73 -13.59 -4.27 -19.49
CA LEU A 73 -12.42 -5.01 -18.97
C LEU A 73 -11.16 -4.15 -18.96
N GLU A 74 -10.93 -3.36 -20.00
CA GLU A 74 -9.80 -2.42 -20.07
C GLU A 74 -9.91 -1.34 -18.99
N SER A 75 -11.11 -0.84 -18.71
CA SER A 75 -11.35 0.10 -17.61
C SER A 75 -11.07 -0.54 -16.23
N ILE A 76 -11.45 -1.79 -16.03
CA ILE A 76 -11.15 -2.54 -14.79
C ILE A 76 -9.65 -2.75 -14.65
N GLU A 77 -8.97 -3.18 -15.70
CA GLU A 77 -7.52 -3.35 -15.70
C GLU A 77 -6.80 -2.04 -15.33
N GLN A 78 -7.23 -0.93 -15.93
CA GLN A 78 -6.65 0.39 -15.64
C GLN A 78 -6.85 0.80 -14.18
N ARG A 79 -8.02 0.57 -13.61
CA ARG A 79 -8.30 0.88 -12.20
C ARG A 79 -7.40 0.10 -11.25
N TYR A 80 -7.15 -1.19 -11.52
CA TYR A 80 -6.25 -1.99 -10.70
C TYR A 80 -4.79 -1.58 -10.88
N THR A 81 -4.38 -1.21 -12.09
CA THR A 81 -3.04 -0.69 -12.37
C THR A 81 -2.80 0.63 -11.63
N ASP A 82 -3.76 1.55 -11.65
CA ASP A 82 -3.68 2.82 -10.94
C ASP A 82 -3.58 2.61 -9.42
N ALA A 83 -4.37 1.68 -8.87
CA ALA A 83 -4.29 1.33 -7.45
C ALA A 83 -2.93 0.73 -7.06
N LEU A 84 -2.31 -0.06 -7.93
CA LEU A 84 -0.96 -0.59 -7.73
C LEU A 84 0.08 0.52 -7.71
N ILE A 85 -0.01 1.48 -8.62
CA ILE A 85 0.90 2.63 -8.68
C ILE A 85 0.77 3.44 -7.39
N ASP A 86 -0.45 3.75 -6.96
CA ASP A 86 -0.71 4.48 -5.72
C ASP A 86 -0.13 3.75 -4.50
N ALA A 87 -0.26 2.43 -4.44
CA ALA A 87 0.31 1.63 -3.36
C ALA A 87 1.84 1.64 -3.35
N CYS A 88 2.46 1.56 -4.52
CA CYS A 88 3.91 1.67 -4.67
C CYS A 88 4.42 3.05 -4.25
N ASP A 89 3.76 4.12 -4.67
CA ASP A 89 4.12 5.49 -4.34
C ASP A 89 4.00 5.73 -2.84
N PHE A 90 2.91 5.28 -2.23
CA PHE A 90 2.70 5.41 -0.79
C PHE A 90 3.73 4.62 0.03
N ARG A 91 4.05 3.40 -0.39
CA ARG A 91 5.09 2.60 0.25
C ARG A 91 6.45 3.27 0.16
N SER A 92 6.81 3.84 -0.99
CA SER A 92 8.05 4.59 -1.20
C SER A 92 8.12 5.82 -0.29
N GLU A 93 7.05 6.58 -0.19
CA GLU A 93 6.96 7.75 0.71
C GLU A 93 7.14 7.34 2.19
N ALA A 94 6.48 6.25 2.59
CA ALA A 94 6.61 5.68 3.94
C ALA A 94 8.06 5.23 4.23
N TRP A 95 8.68 4.53 3.29
CA TRP A 95 10.06 4.08 3.40
C TRP A 95 11.03 5.27 3.54
N GLU A 96 10.88 6.30 2.72
CA GLU A 96 11.71 7.51 2.79
C GLU A 96 11.60 8.22 4.14
N CYS A 97 10.42 8.26 4.74
CA CYS A 97 10.21 8.84 6.07
C CYS A 97 10.89 8.00 7.16
N ILE A 98 10.76 6.68 7.09
CA ILE A 98 11.42 5.77 8.04
C ILE A 98 12.95 5.86 7.90
N ASP A 99 13.47 5.97 6.68
CA ASP A 99 14.92 6.03 6.43
C ASP A 99 15.59 7.28 7.03
N LYS A 100 14.83 8.34 7.24
CA LYS A 100 15.31 9.57 7.91
C LYS A 100 15.44 9.44 9.43
N VAL A 101 14.90 8.41 10.05
CA VAL A 101 15.04 8.17 11.49
C VAL A 101 16.49 7.88 11.83
N ARG A 102 17.04 8.61 12.78
CA ARG A 102 18.49 8.54 13.11
C ARG A 102 18.90 7.22 13.73
N ASP A 103 18.07 6.68 14.62
CA ASP A 103 18.37 5.42 15.29
C ASP A 103 18.21 4.23 14.36
N ALA A 104 19.28 3.51 14.08
CA ALA A 104 19.31 2.38 13.17
C ALA A 104 18.41 1.22 13.62
N THR A 105 18.30 0.99 14.92
CA THR A 105 17.43 -0.06 15.48
C THR A 105 15.96 0.26 15.25
N SER A 106 15.58 1.51 15.49
CA SER A 106 14.22 2.02 15.21
C SER A 106 13.90 1.92 13.73
N ARG A 107 14.80 2.33 12.83
CA ARG A 107 14.60 2.18 11.38
C ARG A 107 14.37 0.74 11.00
N LEU A 108 15.21 -0.18 11.43
CA LEU A 108 15.12 -1.59 11.10
C LEU A 108 13.81 -2.21 11.60
N LEU A 109 13.40 -1.86 12.82
CA LEU A 109 12.13 -2.32 13.39
C LEU A 109 10.94 -1.88 12.53
N LEU A 110 10.88 -0.60 12.18
CA LEU A 110 9.78 -0.03 11.39
C LEU A 110 9.79 -0.52 9.95
N GLN A 111 10.96 -0.61 9.31
CA GLN A 111 11.09 -1.15 7.95
C GLN A 111 10.61 -2.60 7.90
N SER A 112 11.02 -3.43 8.85
CA SER A 112 10.61 -4.83 8.92
C SER A 112 9.09 -4.99 9.00
N TYR A 113 8.44 -4.24 9.86
CA TYR A 113 6.99 -4.36 10.04
C TYR A 113 6.18 -3.65 8.95
N TYR A 114 6.44 -2.36 8.68
CA TYR A 114 5.60 -1.55 7.79
C TYR A 114 5.94 -1.70 6.31
N ILE A 115 7.20 -1.92 5.97
CA ILE A 115 7.65 -2.01 4.59
C ILE A 115 7.74 -3.46 4.13
N ASP A 116 8.39 -4.34 4.90
CA ASP A 116 8.56 -5.75 4.57
C ASP A 116 7.34 -6.60 4.96
N CYS A 117 6.37 -6.00 5.65
CA CYS A 117 5.13 -6.66 6.09
C CYS A 117 5.34 -7.87 7.00
N GLU A 118 6.45 -7.92 7.74
CA GLU A 118 6.69 -8.94 8.74
C GLU A 118 5.77 -8.79 9.96
N THR A 119 5.73 -9.79 10.82
CA THR A 119 5.04 -9.69 12.11
C THR A 119 5.88 -8.88 13.11
N TRP A 120 5.24 -8.40 14.18
CA TRP A 120 5.99 -7.70 15.24
C TRP A 120 7.00 -8.62 15.95
N GLU A 121 6.69 -9.89 16.10
CA GLU A 121 7.59 -10.89 16.67
C GLU A 121 8.87 -11.03 15.83
N ARG A 122 8.72 -11.20 14.51
CA ARG A 122 9.87 -11.28 13.60
C ARG A 122 10.65 -9.97 13.52
N SER A 123 9.94 -8.84 13.54
CA SER A 123 10.59 -7.54 13.55
C SER A 123 11.41 -7.31 14.81
N ALA A 124 10.92 -7.76 15.97
CA ALA A 124 11.65 -7.73 17.24
C ALA A 124 12.89 -8.64 17.20
N GLU A 125 12.78 -9.85 16.65
CA GLU A 125 13.92 -10.75 16.47
C GLU A 125 15.01 -10.14 15.59
N ARG A 126 14.65 -9.47 14.51
CA ARG A 126 15.60 -8.78 13.61
C ARG A 126 16.44 -7.71 14.32
N VAL A 127 15.86 -7.02 15.28
CA VAL A 127 16.58 -5.99 16.05
C VAL A 127 17.25 -6.53 17.31
N GLY A 128 17.07 -7.83 17.60
CA GLY A 128 17.71 -8.50 18.73
C GLY A 128 17.07 -8.20 20.08
N TYR A 129 15.81 -7.81 20.13
CA TYR A 129 15.05 -7.52 21.34
C TYR A 129 13.89 -8.50 21.55
N SER A 130 13.46 -8.62 22.80
CA SER A 130 12.20 -9.33 23.09
C SER A 130 11.01 -8.57 22.47
N TYR A 131 9.98 -9.31 22.10
CA TYR A 131 8.73 -8.73 21.62
C TYR A 131 8.16 -7.66 22.56
N ARG A 132 8.16 -7.95 23.87
CA ARG A 132 7.64 -7.03 24.90
C ARG A 132 8.38 -5.69 24.90
N TYR A 133 9.70 -5.71 24.80
CA TYR A 133 10.51 -4.48 24.76
C TYR A 133 10.36 -3.74 23.42
N ALA A 134 10.44 -4.47 22.33
CA ALA A 134 10.32 -3.88 20.99
C ALA A 134 8.95 -3.23 20.78
N PHE A 135 7.87 -3.92 21.14
CA PHE A 135 6.51 -3.44 20.96
C PHE A 135 6.13 -2.36 21.99
N GLY A 136 6.46 -2.55 23.27
CA GLY A 136 6.03 -1.66 24.35
C GLY A 136 6.88 -0.42 24.54
N THR A 137 8.19 -0.49 24.26
CA THR A 137 9.14 0.60 24.55
C THR A 137 9.74 1.20 23.29
N LEU A 138 10.27 0.38 22.40
CA LEU A 138 10.99 0.86 21.22
C LEU A 138 10.05 1.41 20.16
N ARG A 139 8.95 0.71 19.89
CA ARG A 139 7.97 1.08 18.87
C ARG A 139 7.39 2.49 19.05
N PRO A 140 6.87 2.91 20.22
CA PRO A 140 6.29 4.25 20.36
C PRO A 140 7.32 5.36 20.10
N ARG A 141 8.56 5.19 20.55
CA ARG A 141 9.64 6.15 20.33
C ARG A 141 10.05 6.21 18.87
N ALA A 142 10.14 5.06 18.22
CA ALA A 142 10.46 4.98 16.80
C ALA A 142 9.39 5.67 15.94
N LEU A 143 8.11 5.40 16.23
CA LEU A 143 6.98 6.03 15.54
C LEU A 143 6.93 7.54 15.77
N ALA A 144 7.16 8.01 17.00
CA ALA A 144 7.23 9.45 17.26
C ALA A 144 8.36 10.12 16.48
N SER A 145 9.48 9.42 16.27
CA SER A 145 10.58 9.93 15.43
C SER A 145 10.20 10.02 13.95
N VAL A 146 9.42 9.07 13.43
CA VAL A 146 8.90 9.13 12.05
C VAL A 146 7.94 10.29 11.86
N TRP A 147 7.11 10.59 12.86
CA TRP A 147 6.15 11.68 12.79
C TRP A 147 6.79 13.01 12.38
N GLU A 148 8.02 13.28 12.81
CA GLU A 148 8.75 14.50 12.45
C GLU A 148 9.03 14.63 10.94
N PHE A 149 9.09 13.51 10.24
CA PHE A 149 9.36 13.43 8.80
C PHE A 149 8.12 13.16 7.94
N MET A 150 6.99 12.87 8.56
CA MET A 150 5.73 12.65 7.83
C MET A 150 5.34 13.89 7.03
N PRO A 151 4.74 13.72 5.85
CA PRO A 151 4.21 14.85 5.10
C PRO A 151 3.22 15.66 5.94
N ALA A 152 3.32 16.99 5.87
CA ALA A 152 2.50 17.90 6.68
C ALA A 152 0.99 17.66 6.55
N ARG A 153 0.54 17.20 5.37
CA ARG A 153 -0.88 16.89 5.10
C ARG A 153 -1.45 15.75 5.95
N TYR A 154 -0.58 14.94 6.55
CA TYR A 154 -0.98 13.80 7.41
C TYR A 154 -0.74 14.06 8.90
N ARG A 155 -0.13 15.20 9.24
CA ARG A 155 0.13 15.55 10.63
C ARG A 155 -0.98 16.45 11.16
N GLU A 156 -1.67 15.99 12.18
CA GLU A 156 -2.59 16.84 12.92
C GLU A 156 -1.80 17.70 13.91
N PRO A 157 -2.13 18.98 14.10
CA PRO A 157 -1.49 19.79 15.12
C PRO A 157 -1.83 19.24 16.52
N LEU A 158 -0.85 19.28 17.44
CA LEU A 158 -1.13 19.08 18.86
C LEU A 158 -2.15 20.13 19.29
N GLU A 159 -3.36 19.69 19.65
CA GLU A 159 -4.29 20.61 20.28
C GLU A 159 -3.67 21.10 21.61
N PRO A 160 -3.57 22.40 21.83
CA PRO A 160 -3.10 22.90 23.11
C PRO A 160 -4.05 22.37 24.18
N ALA A 161 -3.49 21.71 25.18
CA ALA A 161 -4.27 21.28 26.35
C ALA A 161 -4.98 22.51 26.93
N ILE A 162 -6.30 22.49 26.85
CA ILE A 162 -7.17 23.55 27.41
C ILE A 162 -7.13 23.46 28.92
#